data_0019d397cf2d20a89aaf624da5120ce4
#
_entry.id   0019d397cf2d20a89aaf624da5120ce4
#
_cell.length_a   1.000
_cell.length_b   1.000
_cell.length_c   1.000
_cell.angle_alpha   90.00
_cell.angle_beta   90.00
_cell.angle_gamma   90.00
#
_symmetry.space_group_name_H-M   'P 1'
#
loop_
_entity.id
_entity.type
_entity.pdbx_description
1 polymer ?
#
loop_
_entity_poly.entity_id
_entity_poly.type
_entity_poly.pdbx_seq_one_letter_code
_entity_poly.pdbx_strand_id
1 'polypeptide(L)'
;MEYREFGKTGFKVSVIGMGTYYDPSYIILARVLHLHRNRFSKIAAVRKGIELGINLIDTAEIYETEGMVGEAIRGFKRDELFVATKVWLSHLRYDKVLKAAERSLKSLGCSYIDLYQIHWPNPAIPVEETMRAMSRLVDEGKARHIGVSNFSLEQLKRAQEALPRYDLVSNQVEYSLTVRRIEEGLLPYCEKNGIAILAYRPLAHGALAREVGELGRVVKELGGKYGGKTPAQIALNWLISRSRVVLPIPRASRPERVVEDAGAAGWRLSENDMERLKEAARKHA
;
A
#
# COMPACT_ATOMS: atom_id res chain seq x y z
N MET A 1 5.47 -11.60 13.13
CA MET A 1 4.58 -10.77 12.29
C MET A 1 3.17 -11.30 12.42
N GLU A 2 2.18 -10.44 12.42
CA GLU A 2 0.74 -10.80 12.38
C GLU A 2 0.26 -10.76 10.94
N TYR A 3 -0.70 -11.64 10.58
CA TYR A 3 -1.24 -11.76 9.24
C TYR A 3 -2.77 -11.67 9.25
N ARG A 4 -3.33 -11.17 8.16
CA ARG A 4 -4.77 -11.16 7.89
C ARG A 4 -5.05 -11.44 6.42
N GLU A 5 -6.25 -11.86 6.11
CA GLU A 5 -6.65 -12.07 4.72
C GLU A 5 -6.67 -10.75 3.96
N PHE A 6 -6.17 -10.74 2.73
CA PHE A 6 -6.19 -9.59 1.85
C PHE A 6 -7.50 -9.56 1.05
N GLY A 7 -8.43 -8.72 1.50
CA GLY A 7 -9.74 -8.65 0.85
C GLY A 7 -10.41 -10.04 0.82
N LYS A 8 -10.92 -10.42 -0.36
CA LYS A 8 -11.55 -11.72 -0.64
C LYS A 8 -10.62 -12.70 -1.38
N THR A 9 -9.32 -12.53 -1.27
CA THR A 9 -8.36 -13.30 -2.08
C THR A 9 -8.02 -14.68 -1.52
N GLY A 10 -8.32 -14.94 -0.25
CA GLY A 10 -7.83 -16.11 0.48
C GLY A 10 -6.35 -16.04 0.84
N PHE A 11 -5.59 -15.07 0.33
CA PHE A 11 -4.18 -14.92 0.64
C PHE A 11 -3.96 -14.15 1.94
N LYS A 12 -3.10 -14.66 2.81
CA LYS A 12 -2.75 -14.02 4.08
C LYS A 12 -1.55 -13.10 3.91
N VAL A 13 -1.77 -11.80 4.12
CA VAL A 13 -0.72 -10.78 4.11
C VAL A 13 -0.39 -10.29 5.51
N SER A 14 0.83 -9.82 5.69
CA SER A 14 1.26 -9.13 6.91
C SER A 14 0.40 -7.87 7.13
N VAL A 15 0.06 -7.57 8.39
CA VAL A 15 -0.77 -6.40 8.76
C VAL A 15 -0.12 -5.06 8.44
N ILE A 16 1.17 -5.06 8.10
CA ILE A 16 1.95 -3.95 7.56
C ILE A 16 2.58 -4.42 6.26
N GLY A 17 2.45 -3.62 5.20
CA GLY A 17 3.17 -3.82 3.96
C GLY A 17 4.37 -2.89 3.82
N MET A 18 5.03 -2.96 2.68
CA MET A 18 6.15 -2.08 2.30
C MET A 18 5.82 -1.32 1.02
N GLY A 19 5.78 0.02 1.08
CA GLY A 19 5.69 0.88 -0.09
C GLY A 19 7.07 1.24 -0.65
N THR A 20 7.19 1.29 -1.98
CA THR A 20 8.46 1.61 -2.68
C THR A 20 8.44 2.93 -3.45
N TYR A 21 7.46 3.80 -3.20
CA TYR A 21 7.49 5.18 -3.68
C TYR A 21 8.47 6.01 -2.82
N TYR A 22 9.52 6.56 -3.39
CA TYR A 22 10.49 7.33 -2.61
C TYR A 22 10.23 8.84 -2.65
N ASP A 23 10.39 9.47 -3.77
CA ASP A 23 10.10 10.89 -3.97
C ASP A 23 10.11 11.24 -5.47
N PRO A 24 9.53 12.40 -5.89
CA PRO A 24 9.52 12.81 -7.29
C PRO A 24 10.94 12.98 -7.88
N SER A 25 11.89 13.47 -7.09
CA SER A 25 13.27 13.66 -7.59
C SER A 25 13.96 12.34 -7.89
N TYR A 26 13.67 11.30 -7.10
CA TYR A 26 14.14 9.94 -7.37
C TYR A 26 13.59 9.43 -8.70
N ILE A 27 12.29 9.60 -8.96
CA ILE A 27 11.66 9.14 -10.22
C ILE A 27 12.27 9.84 -11.42
N ILE A 28 12.45 11.17 -11.34
CA ILE A 28 13.07 11.94 -12.42
C ILE A 28 14.50 11.48 -12.70
N LEU A 29 15.32 11.35 -11.65
CA LEU A 29 16.71 10.89 -11.79
C LEU A 29 16.80 9.47 -12.35
N ALA A 30 15.96 8.56 -11.87
CA ALA A 30 15.93 7.18 -12.35
C ALA A 30 15.52 7.10 -13.83
N ARG A 31 14.48 7.87 -14.23
CA ARG A 31 13.93 7.84 -15.59
C ARG A 31 14.82 8.55 -16.62
N VAL A 32 15.36 9.72 -16.27
CA VAL A 32 16.09 10.56 -17.22
C VAL A 32 17.59 10.24 -17.25
N LEU A 33 18.18 10.00 -16.07
CA LEU A 33 19.62 9.81 -15.92
C LEU A 33 20.01 8.35 -15.60
N HIS A 34 19.03 7.44 -15.48
CA HIS A 34 19.22 6.04 -15.06
C HIS A 34 19.97 5.92 -13.72
N LEU A 35 19.86 6.95 -12.86
CA LEU A 35 20.52 7.03 -11.56
C LEU A 35 19.56 6.61 -10.44
N HIS A 36 19.79 5.44 -9.86
CA HIS A 36 19.01 4.90 -8.74
C HIS A 36 19.73 5.19 -7.41
N ARG A 37 19.50 6.39 -6.85
CA ARG A 37 20.13 6.81 -5.59
C ARG A 37 19.84 5.82 -4.46
N ASN A 38 20.90 5.40 -3.75
CA ASN A 38 20.82 4.47 -2.61
C ASN A 38 20.13 3.14 -2.95
N ARG A 39 20.29 2.63 -4.18
CA ARG A 39 19.66 1.41 -4.68
C ARG A 39 19.88 0.22 -3.74
N PHE A 40 21.13 -0.03 -3.36
CA PHE A 40 21.47 -1.18 -2.48
C PHE A 40 20.79 -1.09 -1.11
N SER A 41 20.76 0.10 -0.50
CA SER A 41 20.07 0.29 0.80
C SER A 41 18.56 0.03 0.68
N LYS A 42 17.93 0.42 -0.43
CA LYS A 42 16.51 0.19 -0.68
C LYS A 42 16.20 -1.30 -0.90
N ILE A 43 17.04 -2.00 -1.65
CA ILE A 43 16.94 -3.46 -1.84
C ILE A 43 17.11 -4.16 -0.49
N ALA A 44 18.12 -3.78 0.29
CA ALA A 44 18.36 -4.33 1.63
C ALA A 44 17.17 -4.07 2.57
N ALA A 45 16.52 -2.89 2.46
CA ALA A 45 15.32 -2.58 3.24
C ALA A 45 14.16 -3.53 2.90
N VAL A 46 13.89 -3.77 1.61
CA VAL A 46 12.81 -4.70 1.19
C VAL A 46 13.15 -6.13 1.65
N ARG A 47 14.38 -6.59 1.45
CA ARG A 47 14.82 -7.91 1.93
C ARG A 47 14.66 -8.05 3.43
N LYS A 48 15.08 -7.03 4.20
CA LYS A 48 14.93 -7.03 5.66
C LYS A 48 13.46 -7.14 6.09
N GLY A 49 12.55 -6.49 5.38
CA GLY A 49 11.12 -6.62 5.64
C GLY A 49 10.62 -8.05 5.42
N ILE A 50 11.02 -8.70 4.33
CA ILE A 50 10.65 -10.09 4.05
C ILE A 50 11.20 -11.02 5.15
N GLU A 51 12.44 -10.84 5.58
CA GLU A 51 13.06 -11.59 6.69
C GLU A 51 12.30 -11.41 8.01
N LEU A 52 11.67 -10.27 8.24
CA LEU A 52 10.82 -9.99 9.41
C LEU A 52 9.38 -10.51 9.24
N GLY A 53 9.08 -11.14 8.11
CA GLY A 53 7.76 -11.70 7.79
C GLY A 53 6.80 -10.71 7.13
N ILE A 54 7.26 -9.55 6.64
CA ILE A 54 6.43 -8.67 5.81
C ILE A 54 6.39 -9.28 4.41
N ASN A 55 5.21 -9.71 3.96
CA ASN A 55 5.04 -10.32 2.65
C ASN A 55 4.22 -9.48 1.65
N LEU A 56 3.67 -8.34 2.07
CA LEU A 56 2.97 -7.39 1.22
C LEU A 56 3.95 -6.31 0.73
N ILE A 57 4.23 -6.29 -0.57
CA ILE A 57 5.18 -5.36 -1.19
C ILE A 57 4.44 -4.57 -2.28
N ASP A 58 4.43 -3.25 -2.17
CA ASP A 58 3.75 -2.36 -3.09
C ASP A 58 4.74 -1.50 -3.90
N THR A 59 4.61 -1.55 -5.21
CA THR A 59 5.35 -0.74 -6.17
C THR A 59 4.41 -0.15 -7.24
N ALA A 60 4.93 0.47 -8.27
CA ALA A 60 4.17 0.93 -9.43
C ALA A 60 5.07 1.17 -10.64
N GLU A 61 4.51 1.09 -11.85
CA GLU A 61 5.15 1.42 -13.12
C GLU A 61 5.89 2.77 -13.07
N ILE A 62 5.22 3.81 -12.54
CA ILE A 62 5.75 5.17 -12.50
C ILE A 62 6.89 5.37 -11.49
N TYR A 63 7.07 4.48 -10.50
CA TYR A 63 8.03 4.67 -9.43
C TYR A 63 9.48 4.37 -9.83
N GLU A 64 9.70 3.68 -10.93
CA GLU A 64 11.02 3.18 -11.39
C GLU A 64 11.69 2.26 -10.35
N THR A 65 10.87 1.56 -9.57
CA THR A 65 11.32 0.69 -8.47
C THR A 65 10.98 -0.79 -8.66
N GLU A 66 10.21 -1.15 -9.69
CA GLU A 66 9.85 -2.55 -9.96
C GLU A 66 11.08 -3.45 -10.11
N GLY A 67 12.11 -3.00 -10.83
CA GLY A 67 13.36 -3.77 -10.97
C GLY A 67 14.13 -3.97 -9.65
N MET A 68 14.06 -3.00 -8.72
CA MET A 68 14.61 -3.17 -7.37
C MET A 68 13.81 -4.16 -6.53
N VAL A 69 12.48 -4.12 -6.64
CA VAL A 69 11.60 -5.10 -5.99
C VAL A 69 11.90 -6.49 -6.52
N GLY A 70 11.98 -6.66 -7.85
CA GLY A 70 12.34 -7.93 -8.48
C GLY A 70 13.67 -8.50 -7.99
N GLU A 71 14.70 -7.64 -7.83
CA GLU A 71 15.98 -8.05 -7.25
C GLU A 71 15.86 -8.41 -5.75
N ALA A 72 15.09 -7.62 -5.00
CA ALA A 72 14.93 -7.82 -3.56
C ALA A 72 14.22 -9.14 -3.23
N ILE A 73 13.19 -9.53 -4.01
CA ILE A 73 12.43 -10.76 -3.79
C ILE A 73 13.15 -12.02 -4.30
N ARG A 74 14.20 -11.87 -5.09
CA ARG A 74 14.96 -13.01 -5.60
C ARG A 74 15.55 -13.84 -4.47
N GLY A 75 15.31 -15.15 -4.52
CA GLY A 75 15.75 -16.11 -3.51
C GLY A 75 14.75 -16.36 -2.38
N PHE A 76 13.65 -15.61 -2.32
CA PHE A 76 12.49 -15.93 -1.48
C PHE A 76 11.47 -16.74 -2.30
N LYS A 77 10.64 -17.50 -1.62
CA LYS A 77 9.55 -18.24 -2.26
C LYS A 77 8.51 -17.24 -2.79
N ARG A 78 8.31 -17.22 -4.10
CA ARG A 78 7.44 -16.23 -4.77
C ARG A 78 5.98 -16.35 -4.34
N ASP A 79 5.51 -17.56 -4.07
CA ASP A 79 4.16 -17.87 -3.64
C ASP A 79 3.86 -17.52 -2.17
N GLU A 80 4.89 -17.23 -1.37
CA GLU A 80 4.74 -16.67 -0.02
C GLU A 80 4.68 -15.14 -0.01
N LEU A 81 4.92 -14.47 -1.15
CA LEU A 81 4.93 -13.01 -1.28
C LEU A 81 3.70 -12.53 -2.04
N PHE A 82 3.15 -11.40 -1.58
CA PHE A 82 2.07 -10.67 -2.25
C PHE A 82 2.63 -9.38 -2.84
N VAL A 83 2.91 -9.40 -4.13
CA VAL A 83 3.52 -8.27 -4.86
C VAL A 83 2.44 -7.51 -5.60
N ALA A 84 2.27 -6.24 -5.24
CA ALA A 84 1.35 -5.32 -5.86
C ALA A 84 2.10 -4.31 -6.74
N THR A 85 1.60 -4.08 -7.96
CA THR A 85 2.06 -2.96 -8.81
C THR A 85 0.87 -2.27 -9.48
N LYS A 86 1.11 -1.18 -10.22
CA LYS A 86 0.06 -0.32 -10.72
C LYS A 86 0.35 0.17 -12.12
N VAL A 87 -0.68 0.23 -12.96
CA VAL A 87 -0.63 0.87 -14.27
C VAL A 87 -0.85 2.38 -14.13
N TRP A 88 -0.04 3.18 -14.83
CA TRP A 88 -0.13 4.63 -14.78
C TRP A 88 -1.32 5.17 -15.60
N LEU A 89 -1.87 6.30 -15.19
CA LEU A 89 -3.10 6.90 -15.76
C LEU A 89 -3.07 7.17 -17.27
N SER A 90 -1.89 7.33 -17.90
CA SER A 90 -1.76 7.49 -19.35
C SER A 90 -1.81 6.16 -20.13
N HIS A 91 -1.80 5.03 -19.44
CA HIS A 91 -1.78 3.69 -20.01
C HIS A 91 -3.09 2.90 -19.77
N LEU A 92 -4.21 3.57 -19.51
CA LEU A 92 -5.48 2.91 -19.17
C LEU A 92 -6.31 2.43 -20.39
N ARG A 93 -5.92 2.73 -21.63
CA ARG A 93 -6.49 2.10 -22.83
C ARG A 93 -6.15 0.61 -22.86
N TYR A 94 -7.06 -0.21 -23.37
CA TYR A 94 -6.96 -1.67 -23.36
C TYR A 94 -5.58 -2.21 -23.70
N ASP A 95 -5.08 -1.91 -24.91
CA ASP A 95 -3.77 -2.42 -25.38
C ASP A 95 -2.59 -1.85 -24.56
N LYS A 96 -2.73 -0.63 -24.03
CA LYS A 96 -1.70 -0.01 -23.22
C LYS A 96 -1.60 -0.66 -21.85
N VAL A 97 -2.73 -1.04 -21.23
CA VAL A 97 -2.76 -1.80 -19.98
C VAL A 97 -2.00 -3.11 -20.13
N LEU A 98 -2.29 -3.88 -21.19
CA LEU A 98 -1.63 -5.16 -21.46
C LEU A 98 -0.11 -4.97 -21.64
N LYS A 99 0.30 -3.99 -22.45
CA LYS A 99 1.72 -3.68 -22.64
C LYS A 99 2.41 -3.18 -21.37
N ALA A 100 1.70 -2.42 -20.52
CA ALA A 100 2.24 -1.96 -19.23
C ALA A 100 2.45 -3.14 -18.28
N ALA A 101 1.49 -4.06 -18.20
CA ALA A 101 1.61 -5.27 -17.39
C ALA A 101 2.81 -6.14 -17.80
N GLU A 102 3.02 -6.32 -19.12
CA GLU A 102 4.21 -7.05 -19.63
C GLU A 102 5.53 -6.39 -19.21
N ARG A 103 5.61 -5.05 -19.28
CA ARG A 103 6.79 -4.33 -18.80
C ARG A 103 6.99 -4.52 -17.30
N SER A 104 5.92 -4.43 -16.51
CA SER A 104 5.96 -4.65 -15.06
C SER A 104 6.43 -6.07 -14.72
N LEU A 105 5.89 -7.09 -15.37
CA LEU A 105 6.31 -8.50 -15.20
C LEU A 105 7.80 -8.69 -15.52
N LYS A 106 8.25 -8.12 -16.65
CA LYS A 106 9.66 -8.14 -17.06
C LYS A 106 10.56 -7.46 -16.01
N SER A 107 10.16 -6.26 -15.54
CA SER A 107 10.93 -5.49 -14.56
C SER A 107 11.00 -6.22 -13.21
N LEU A 108 9.88 -6.79 -12.75
CA LEU A 108 9.81 -7.58 -11.52
C LEU A 108 10.54 -8.95 -11.65
N GLY A 109 10.78 -9.43 -12.87
CA GLY A 109 11.33 -10.76 -13.12
C GLY A 109 10.41 -11.88 -12.65
N CYS A 110 9.10 -11.68 -12.77
CA CYS A 110 8.06 -12.59 -12.29
C CYS A 110 7.15 -13.04 -13.44
N SER A 111 6.58 -14.25 -13.32
CA SER A 111 5.58 -14.77 -14.26
C SER A 111 4.18 -14.24 -13.99
N TYR A 112 3.90 -13.73 -12.78
CA TYR A 112 2.63 -13.17 -12.38
C TYR A 112 2.79 -12.03 -11.35
N ILE A 113 1.79 -11.17 -11.29
CA ILE A 113 1.59 -10.10 -10.29
C ILE A 113 0.44 -10.54 -9.39
N ASP A 114 0.58 -10.44 -8.05
CA ASP A 114 -0.52 -10.81 -7.16
C ASP A 114 -1.65 -9.79 -7.21
N LEU A 115 -1.33 -8.49 -7.22
CA LEU A 115 -2.32 -7.43 -7.32
C LEU A 115 -1.91 -6.41 -8.37
N TYR A 116 -2.68 -6.31 -9.46
CA TYR A 116 -2.50 -5.26 -10.45
C TYR A 116 -3.55 -4.18 -10.27
N GLN A 117 -3.12 -2.92 -10.16
CA GLN A 117 -4.01 -1.81 -9.77
C GLN A 117 -4.03 -0.70 -10.82
N ILE A 118 -5.17 -0.04 -10.99
CA ILE A 118 -5.22 1.29 -11.62
C ILE A 118 -4.64 2.29 -10.61
N HIS A 119 -3.59 3.04 -10.99
CA HIS A 119 -2.91 3.96 -10.06
C HIS A 119 -3.72 5.21 -9.76
N TRP A 120 -4.37 5.78 -10.77
CA TRP A 120 -5.28 6.92 -10.68
C TRP A 120 -6.39 6.77 -11.71
N PRO A 121 -7.62 7.15 -11.39
CA PRO A 121 -8.68 7.20 -12.38
C PRO A 121 -8.35 8.24 -13.47
N ASN A 122 -8.75 7.97 -14.70
CA ASN A 122 -8.63 8.92 -15.80
C ASN A 122 -10.01 9.13 -16.41
N PRO A 123 -10.66 10.29 -16.23
CA PRO A 123 -12.01 10.53 -16.73
C PRO A 123 -12.11 10.54 -18.27
N ALA A 124 -10.99 10.70 -18.98
CA ALA A 124 -10.96 10.64 -20.44
C ALA A 124 -10.99 9.21 -21.02
N ILE A 125 -10.91 8.18 -20.16
CA ILE A 125 -10.92 6.77 -20.57
C ILE A 125 -12.01 6.06 -19.77
N PRO A 126 -13.01 5.44 -20.44
CA PRO A 126 -14.03 4.66 -19.76
C PRO A 126 -13.40 3.55 -18.90
N VAL A 127 -13.79 3.47 -17.63
CA VAL A 127 -13.25 2.45 -16.71
C VAL A 127 -13.52 1.04 -17.18
N GLU A 128 -14.63 0.84 -17.92
CA GLU A 128 -15.03 -0.42 -18.51
C GLU A 128 -13.99 -0.94 -19.52
N GLU A 129 -13.35 -0.05 -20.29
CA GLU A 129 -12.27 -0.42 -21.21
C GLU A 129 -11.06 -0.95 -20.44
N THR A 130 -10.68 -0.23 -19.38
CA THR A 130 -9.54 -0.61 -18.51
C THR A 130 -9.83 -1.93 -17.80
N MET A 131 -11.04 -2.10 -17.23
CA MET A 131 -11.41 -3.33 -16.50
C MET A 131 -11.47 -4.55 -17.40
N ARG A 132 -11.84 -4.42 -18.68
CA ARG A 132 -11.74 -5.53 -19.66
C ARG A 132 -10.29 -5.97 -19.85
N ALA A 133 -9.35 -5.02 -19.93
CA ALA A 133 -7.92 -5.36 -20.04
C ALA A 133 -7.39 -6.02 -18.74
N MET A 134 -7.82 -5.53 -17.58
CA MET A 134 -7.47 -6.14 -16.28
C MET A 134 -8.01 -7.58 -16.17
N SER A 135 -9.28 -7.80 -16.58
CA SER A 135 -9.88 -9.15 -16.65
C SER A 135 -9.08 -10.09 -17.56
N ARG A 136 -8.65 -9.59 -18.72
CA ARG A 136 -7.82 -10.36 -19.65
C ARG A 136 -6.49 -10.79 -19.02
N LEU A 137 -5.86 -9.92 -18.23
CA LEU A 137 -4.61 -10.26 -17.51
C LEU A 137 -4.83 -11.36 -16.45
N VAL A 138 -6.01 -11.39 -15.82
CA VAL A 138 -6.38 -12.47 -14.90
C VAL A 138 -6.65 -13.77 -15.65
N ASP A 139 -7.40 -13.71 -16.77
CA ASP A 139 -7.64 -14.87 -17.64
C ASP A 139 -6.33 -15.51 -18.15
N GLU A 140 -5.31 -14.70 -18.42
CA GLU A 140 -3.98 -15.14 -18.87
C GLU A 140 -3.04 -15.56 -17.71
N GLY A 141 -3.48 -15.45 -16.45
CA GLY A 141 -2.65 -15.76 -15.27
C GLY A 141 -1.52 -14.77 -15.02
N LYS A 142 -1.50 -13.62 -15.70
CA LYS A 142 -0.50 -12.57 -15.54
C LYS A 142 -0.74 -11.69 -14.31
N ALA A 143 -2.00 -11.53 -13.91
CA ALA A 143 -2.40 -10.94 -12.65
C ALA A 143 -3.30 -11.94 -11.90
N ARG A 144 -3.17 -12.02 -10.58
CA ARG A 144 -4.06 -12.85 -9.76
C ARG A 144 -5.31 -12.09 -9.33
N HIS A 145 -5.14 -10.83 -8.98
CA HIS A 145 -6.21 -9.99 -8.44
C HIS A 145 -6.17 -8.59 -9.05
N ILE A 146 -7.35 -7.96 -9.07
CA ILE A 146 -7.55 -6.61 -9.61
C ILE A 146 -7.82 -5.65 -8.46
N GLY A 147 -7.15 -4.49 -8.46
CA GLY A 147 -7.38 -3.40 -7.52
C GLY A 147 -7.41 -2.05 -8.21
N VAL A 148 -7.71 -1.03 -7.42
CA VAL A 148 -7.64 0.38 -7.84
C VAL A 148 -6.92 1.20 -6.79
N SER A 149 -6.56 2.43 -7.15
CA SER A 149 -5.98 3.41 -6.23
C SER A 149 -6.56 4.79 -6.51
N ASN A 150 -6.83 5.54 -5.44
CA ASN A 150 -7.38 6.89 -5.49
C ASN A 150 -8.79 7.01 -6.08
N PHE A 151 -9.57 5.92 -6.01
CA PHE A 151 -10.96 5.92 -6.44
C PHE A 151 -11.89 6.41 -5.33
N SER A 152 -12.83 7.29 -5.68
CA SER A 152 -13.96 7.62 -4.80
C SER A 152 -14.88 6.41 -4.64
N LEU A 153 -15.83 6.49 -3.71
CA LEU A 153 -16.82 5.43 -3.52
C LEU A 153 -17.63 5.14 -4.80
N GLU A 154 -18.03 6.18 -5.51
CA GLU A 154 -18.80 6.05 -6.76
C GLU A 154 -17.95 5.40 -7.87
N GLN A 155 -16.69 5.86 -8.01
CA GLN A 155 -15.76 5.27 -8.97
C GLN A 155 -15.44 3.81 -8.65
N LEU A 156 -15.32 3.47 -7.36
CA LEU A 156 -15.08 2.09 -6.90
C LEU A 156 -16.25 1.18 -7.28
N LYS A 157 -17.49 1.62 -7.03
CA LYS A 157 -18.70 0.88 -7.42
C LYS A 157 -18.78 0.66 -8.92
N ARG A 158 -18.59 1.71 -9.72
CA ARG A 158 -18.59 1.63 -11.18
C ARG A 158 -17.50 0.69 -11.70
N ALA A 159 -16.32 0.73 -11.10
CA ALA A 159 -15.23 -0.18 -11.45
C ALA A 159 -15.58 -1.65 -11.13
N GLN A 160 -16.25 -1.91 -10.01
CA GLN A 160 -16.73 -3.26 -9.68
C GLN A 160 -17.83 -3.74 -10.65
N GLU A 161 -18.78 -2.87 -11.03
CA GLU A 161 -19.83 -3.19 -12.02
C GLU A 161 -19.22 -3.56 -13.36
N ALA A 162 -18.08 -2.98 -13.71
CA ALA A 162 -17.33 -3.30 -14.94
C ALA A 162 -16.56 -4.64 -14.89
N LEU A 163 -16.60 -5.34 -13.75
CA LEU A 163 -15.93 -6.63 -13.51
C LEU A 163 -16.93 -7.74 -13.19
N PRO A 164 -17.74 -8.20 -14.15
CA PRO A 164 -18.83 -9.16 -13.86
C PRO A 164 -18.34 -10.55 -13.43
N ARG A 165 -17.07 -10.90 -13.70
CA ARG A 165 -16.48 -12.21 -13.39
C ARG A 165 -15.46 -12.19 -12.27
N TYR A 166 -15.04 -11.01 -11.82
CA TYR A 166 -13.98 -10.83 -10.83
C TYR A 166 -14.38 -9.84 -9.76
N ASP A 167 -13.85 -10.03 -8.56
CA ASP A 167 -13.95 -9.05 -7.50
C ASP A 167 -12.84 -7.99 -7.60
N LEU A 168 -13.22 -6.76 -7.30
CA LEU A 168 -12.27 -5.70 -6.99
C LEU A 168 -11.82 -5.87 -5.55
N VAL A 169 -10.57 -6.28 -5.34
CA VAL A 169 -10.12 -6.72 -4.00
C VAL A 169 -9.49 -5.63 -3.16
N SER A 170 -9.14 -4.48 -3.76
CA SER A 170 -8.52 -3.38 -3.02
C SER A 170 -8.78 -2.00 -3.60
N ASN A 171 -8.79 -0.98 -2.71
CA ASN A 171 -8.60 0.41 -3.09
C ASN A 171 -7.44 0.99 -2.26
N GLN A 172 -6.39 1.45 -2.94
CA GLN A 172 -5.25 2.09 -2.28
C GLN A 172 -5.47 3.60 -2.19
N VAL A 173 -5.53 4.15 -0.99
CA VAL A 173 -5.87 5.57 -0.74
C VAL A 173 -4.99 6.20 0.33
N GLU A 174 -4.88 7.52 0.32
CA GLU A 174 -4.24 8.25 1.41
C GLU A 174 -5.05 8.09 2.70
N TYR A 175 -4.43 7.46 3.69
CA TYR A 175 -5.05 7.28 5.00
C TYR A 175 -4.01 7.26 6.11
N SER A 176 -4.21 8.12 7.08
CA SER A 176 -3.36 8.29 8.25
C SER A 176 -4.18 8.83 9.42
N LEU A 177 -3.57 8.94 10.58
CA LEU A 177 -4.21 9.54 11.75
C LEU A 177 -4.70 10.99 11.49
N THR A 178 -4.03 11.75 10.61
CA THR A 178 -4.40 13.15 10.26
C THR A 178 -5.20 13.27 8.96
N VAL A 179 -5.22 12.24 8.10
CA VAL A 179 -6.00 12.24 6.85
C VAL A 179 -7.01 11.11 6.91
N ARG A 180 -8.27 11.42 7.25
CA ARG A 180 -9.31 10.42 7.57
C ARG A 180 -10.59 10.53 6.74
N ARG A 181 -10.58 11.30 5.65
CA ARG A 181 -11.77 11.54 4.80
C ARG A 181 -12.47 10.27 4.28
N ILE A 182 -11.78 9.13 4.24
CA ILE A 182 -12.37 7.87 3.79
C ILE A 182 -13.32 7.24 4.82
N GLU A 183 -13.28 7.69 6.08
CA GLU A 183 -14.07 7.10 7.17
C GLU A 183 -15.57 7.34 7.03
N GLU A 184 -15.98 8.40 6.32
CA GLU A 184 -17.38 8.79 6.16
C GLU A 184 -18.14 8.03 5.05
N GLY A 185 -17.53 7.13 4.33
CA GLY A 185 -18.24 6.41 3.28
C GLY A 185 -17.44 5.27 2.66
N LEU A 186 -16.23 5.57 2.19
CA LEU A 186 -15.42 4.57 1.49
C LEU A 186 -15.00 3.42 2.40
N LEU A 187 -14.51 3.71 3.60
CA LEU A 187 -14.06 2.67 4.55
C LEU A 187 -15.21 1.75 4.98
N PRO A 188 -16.39 2.24 5.43
CA PRO A 188 -17.53 1.37 5.74
C PRO A 188 -17.99 0.50 4.56
N TYR A 189 -17.96 1.05 3.35
CA TYR A 189 -18.28 0.27 2.16
C TYR A 189 -17.26 -0.86 1.93
N CYS A 190 -15.97 -0.56 2.06
CA CYS A 190 -14.91 -1.56 1.90
C CYS A 190 -14.97 -2.65 2.99
N GLU A 191 -15.27 -2.28 4.24
CA GLU A 191 -15.50 -3.22 5.34
C GLU A 191 -16.63 -4.20 5.03
N LYS A 192 -17.79 -3.66 4.60
CA LYS A 192 -18.98 -4.45 4.26
C LYS A 192 -18.74 -5.41 3.09
N ASN A 193 -17.92 -5.00 2.12
CA ASN A 193 -17.71 -5.76 0.89
C ASN A 193 -16.40 -6.56 0.87
N GLY A 194 -15.63 -6.56 1.97
CA GLY A 194 -14.36 -7.29 2.06
C GLY A 194 -13.31 -6.77 1.06
N ILE A 195 -13.26 -5.45 0.84
CA ILE A 195 -12.28 -4.78 -0.02
C ILE A 195 -11.15 -4.23 0.84
N ALA A 196 -9.91 -4.62 0.58
CA ALA A 196 -8.76 -4.13 1.32
C ALA A 196 -8.49 -2.63 1.05
N ILE A 197 -8.18 -1.89 2.10
CA ILE A 197 -7.69 -0.51 2.03
C ILE A 197 -6.17 -0.53 2.22
N LEU A 198 -5.43 -0.31 1.15
CA LEU A 198 -3.99 -0.06 1.24
C LEU A 198 -3.77 1.41 1.61
N ALA A 199 -3.36 1.66 2.86
CA ALA A 199 -3.17 3.02 3.37
C ALA A 199 -1.78 3.53 2.99
N TYR A 200 -1.69 4.37 1.95
CA TYR A 200 -0.43 5.03 1.62
C TYR A 200 -0.24 6.32 2.43
N ARG A 201 1.03 6.78 2.58
CA ARG A 201 1.44 7.88 3.47
C ARG A 201 0.94 7.72 4.92
N PRO A 202 1.01 6.52 5.49
CA PRO A 202 0.41 6.24 6.80
C PRO A 202 1.02 7.06 7.95
N LEU A 203 2.21 7.64 7.74
CA LEU A 203 2.93 8.50 8.69
C LEU A 203 2.85 10.00 8.34
N ALA A 204 1.91 10.42 7.47
CA ALA A 204 1.71 11.82 7.06
C ALA A 204 3.04 12.52 6.70
N HIS A 205 3.82 11.93 5.78
CA HIS A 205 5.16 12.42 5.38
C HIS A 205 6.17 12.55 6.54
N GLY A 206 6.01 11.78 7.60
CA GLY A 206 6.86 11.84 8.79
C GLY A 206 6.47 12.93 9.78
N ALA A 207 5.37 13.66 9.55
CA ALA A 207 4.87 14.66 10.50
C ALA A 207 4.49 14.01 11.84
N LEU A 208 3.93 12.80 11.80
CA LEU A 208 3.57 12.03 13.01
C LEU A 208 4.78 11.51 13.80
N ALA A 209 5.96 11.49 13.20
CA ALA A 209 7.21 11.15 13.90
C ALA A 209 7.83 12.36 14.64
N ARG A 210 7.27 13.57 14.47
CA ARG A 210 7.73 14.79 15.13
C ARG A 210 6.83 15.06 16.34
N GLU A 211 7.44 15.16 17.52
CA GLU A 211 6.74 15.43 18.78
C GLU A 211 6.32 16.91 18.91
N VAL A 212 5.53 17.40 17.95
CA VAL A 212 5.09 18.82 17.92
C VAL A 212 3.60 18.90 18.25
N GLY A 213 3.25 19.86 19.14
CA GLY A 213 1.87 20.14 19.52
C GLY A 213 1.20 19.04 20.38
N GLU A 214 -0.13 19.14 20.49
CA GLU A 214 -0.92 18.23 21.32
C GLU A 214 -0.84 16.79 20.83
N LEU A 215 -0.91 16.56 19.51
CA LEU A 215 -0.82 15.24 18.92
C LEU A 215 0.53 14.57 19.23
N GLY A 216 1.64 15.31 19.08
CA GLY A 216 2.97 14.79 19.42
C GLY A 216 3.09 14.39 20.88
N ARG A 217 2.53 15.19 21.80
CA ARG A 217 2.49 14.90 23.24
C ARG A 217 1.71 13.60 23.52
N VAL A 218 0.51 13.45 22.95
CA VAL A 218 -0.32 12.24 23.12
C VAL A 218 0.38 11.01 22.57
N VAL A 219 0.96 11.10 21.39
CA VAL A 219 1.70 10.00 20.75
C VAL A 219 2.89 9.56 21.62
N LYS A 220 3.63 10.52 22.20
CA LYS A 220 4.78 10.23 23.09
C LYS A 220 4.34 9.56 24.40
N GLU A 221 3.28 10.08 25.03
CA GLU A 221 2.70 9.51 26.25
C GLU A 221 2.28 8.05 26.00
N LEU A 222 1.55 7.80 24.90
CA LEU A 222 1.14 6.46 24.55
C LEU A 222 2.32 5.55 24.20
N GLY A 223 3.36 6.09 23.57
CA GLY A 223 4.62 5.37 23.36
C GLY A 223 5.16 4.79 24.66
N GLY A 224 5.23 5.60 25.71
CA GLY A 224 5.64 5.16 27.06
C GLY A 224 4.69 4.10 27.64
N LYS A 225 3.36 4.34 27.57
CA LYS A 225 2.33 3.40 28.05
C LYS A 225 2.43 2.02 27.39
N TYR A 226 2.78 1.95 26.12
CA TYR A 226 2.87 0.70 25.36
C TYR A 226 4.31 0.15 25.28
N GLY A 227 5.13 0.37 26.29
CA GLY A 227 6.45 -0.25 26.43
C GLY A 227 7.53 0.35 25.52
N GLY A 228 7.54 1.68 25.41
CA GLY A 228 8.57 2.41 24.67
C GLY A 228 8.36 2.41 23.15
N LYS A 229 7.11 2.32 22.68
CA LYS A 229 6.81 2.36 21.25
C LYS A 229 7.12 3.73 20.67
N THR A 230 7.69 3.74 19.46
CA THR A 230 7.99 4.99 18.76
C THR A 230 6.73 5.66 18.22
N PRO A 231 6.76 6.97 17.95
CA PRO A 231 5.64 7.68 17.30
C PRO A 231 5.18 7.02 15.99
N ALA A 232 6.11 6.51 15.19
CA ALA A 232 5.79 5.79 13.97
C ALA A 232 5.03 4.50 14.27
N GLN A 233 5.45 3.74 15.27
CA GLN A 233 4.77 2.51 15.70
C GLN A 233 3.36 2.78 16.25
N ILE A 234 3.16 3.85 17.01
CA ILE A 234 1.82 4.26 17.49
C ILE A 234 0.92 4.62 16.31
N ALA A 235 1.39 5.43 15.36
CA ALA A 235 0.61 5.84 14.20
C ALA A 235 0.24 4.66 13.28
N LEU A 236 1.18 3.75 13.03
CA LEU A 236 0.92 2.54 12.24
C LEU A 236 -0.02 1.58 12.96
N ASN A 237 0.15 1.40 14.28
CA ASN A 237 -0.73 0.55 15.07
C ASN A 237 -2.16 1.11 15.13
N TRP A 238 -2.32 2.43 15.15
CA TRP A 238 -3.65 3.06 15.04
C TRP A 238 -4.37 2.62 13.75
N LEU A 239 -3.70 2.64 12.59
CA LEU A 239 -4.26 2.16 11.33
C LEU A 239 -4.59 0.67 11.36
N ILE A 240 -3.68 -0.17 11.89
CA ILE A 240 -3.88 -1.62 12.03
C ILE A 240 -5.07 -1.93 12.93
N SER A 241 -5.27 -1.13 14.00
CA SER A 241 -6.34 -1.31 14.98
C SER A 241 -7.68 -0.77 14.48
N ARG A 242 -7.67 0.21 13.54
CA ARG A 242 -8.88 0.90 13.06
C ARG A 242 -9.84 -0.02 12.33
N SER A 243 -9.32 -0.95 11.52
CA SER A 243 -10.15 -1.91 10.79
C SER A 243 -9.33 -3.10 10.29
N ARG A 244 -9.97 -4.25 10.16
CA ARG A 244 -9.33 -5.45 9.62
C ARG A 244 -9.02 -5.35 8.12
N VAL A 245 -9.70 -4.48 7.38
CA VAL A 245 -9.44 -4.26 5.95
C VAL A 245 -8.33 -3.24 5.70
N VAL A 246 -7.87 -2.49 6.71
CA VAL A 246 -6.83 -1.46 6.57
C VAL A 246 -5.45 -2.06 6.73
N LEU A 247 -4.60 -1.84 5.72
CA LEU A 247 -3.23 -2.32 5.62
C LEU A 247 -2.31 -1.12 5.33
N PRO A 248 -1.61 -0.56 6.33
CA PRO A 248 -0.65 0.51 6.09
C PRO A 248 0.55 -0.01 5.30
N ILE A 249 0.99 0.80 4.32
CA ILE A 249 2.16 0.52 3.48
C ILE A 249 3.20 1.64 3.62
N PRO A 250 3.85 1.78 4.80
CA PRO A 250 4.89 2.77 4.98
C PRO A 250 6.04 2.54 3.99
N ARG A 251 6.70 3.65 3.63
CA ARG A 251 7.92 3.61 2.86
C ARG A 251 9.13 3.50 3.77
N ALA A 252 10.01 2.57 3.52
CA ALA A 252 11.32 2.52 4.16
C ALA A 252 12.43 2.37 3.12
N SER A 253 13.46 3.22 3.23
CA SER A 253 14.63 3.22 2.35
C SER A 253 15.87 2.63 2.99
N ARG A 254 15.77 2.24 4.26
CA ARG A 254 16.85 1.66 5.08
C ARG A 254 16.30 0.55 5.97
N PRO A 255 17.07 -0.54 6.20
CA PRO A 255 16.65 -1.68 7.01
C PRO A 255 16.15 -1.31 8.42
N GLU A 256 16.79 -0.32 9.08
CA GLU A 256 16.47 0.10 10.46
C GLU A 256 15.03 0.65 10.54
N ARG A 257 14.59 1.36 9.49
CA ARG A 257 13.21 1.89 9.43
C ARG A 257 12.18 0.77 9.22
N VAL A 258 12.54 -0.27 8.45
CA VAL A 258 11.66 -1.43 8.30
C VAL A 258 11.51 -2.19 9.61
N VAL A 259 12.58 -2.32 10.39
CA VAL A 259 12.54 -2.92 11.74
C VAL A 259 11.62 -2.11 12.65
N GLU A 260 11.75 -0.78 12.63
CA GLU A 260 10.88 0.13 13.39
C GLU A 260 9.40 -0.06 12.99
N ASP A 261 9.09 0.00 11.69
CA ASP A 261 7.73 -0.14 11.18
C ASP A 261 7.12 -1.51 11.54
N ALA A 262 7.89 -2.60 11.40
CA ALA A 262 7.47 -3.95 11.78
C ALA A 262 7.10 -4.08 13.27
N GLY A 263 7.73 -3.31 14.14
CA GLY A 263 7.42 -3.25 15.57
C GLY A 263 6.06 -2.63 15.92
N ALA A 264 5.32 -2.12 14.92
CA ALA A 264 3.94 -1.69 15.10
C ALA A 264 2.94 -2.86 15.12
N ALA A 265 3.32 -4.06 14.67
CA ALA A 265 2.51 -5.27 14.70
C ALA A 265 2.62 -6.03 16.03
N GLY A 266 1.64 -6.93 16.30
CA GLY A 266 1.67 -7.85 17.44
C GLY A 266 1.14 -7.29 18.77
N TRP A 267 0.59 -6.10 18.76
CA TRP A 267 -0.08 -5.45 19.89
C TRP A 267 -1.21 -4.54 19.39
N ARG A 268 -2.04 -3.99 20.30
CA ARG A 268 -3.15 -3.10 19.91
C ARG A 268 -3.29 -1.95 20.88
N LEU A 269 -3.58 -0.77 20.33
CA LEU A 269 -4.10 0.35 21.09
C LEU A 269 -5.49 0.02 21.65
N SER A 270 -5.79 0.47 22.86
CA SER A 270 -7.15 0.39 23.41
C SER A 270 -8.09 1.36 22.65
N GLU A 271 -9.38 1.09 22.67
CA GLU A 271 -10.40 1.96 22.05
C GLU A 271 -10.31 3.40 22.59
N ASN A 272 -10.11 3.57 23.89
CA ASN A 272 -9.93 4.88 24.51
C ASN A 272 -8.70 5.61 23.98
N ASP A 273 -7.57 4.92 23.81
CA ASP A 273 -6.34 5.53 23.27
C ASP A 273 -6.46 5.83 21.77
N MET A 274 -7.23 5.01 21.04
CA MET A 274 -7.57 5.26 19.63
C MET A 274 -8.36 6.58 19.49
N GLU A 275 -9.35 6.80 20.36
CA GLU A 275 -10.15 8.03 20.32
C GLU A 275 -9.36 9.25 20.79
N ARG A 276 -8.53 9.12 21.84
CA ARG A 276 -7.61 10.19 22.28
C ARG A 276 -6.68 10.66 21.15
N LEU A 277 -6.12 9.74 20.37
CA LEU A 277 -5.29 10.06 19.20
C LEU A 277 -6.09 10.79 18.12
N LYS A 278 -7.32 10.34 17.88
CA LYS A 278 -8.22 10.93 16.89
C LYS A 278 -8.63 12.37 17.26
N GLU A 279 -8.92 12.63 18.54
CA GLU A 279 -9.22 13.97 19.05
C GLU A 279 -8.01 14.90 18.94
N ALA A 280 -6.82 14.44 19.36
CA ALA A 280 -5.60 15.22 19.26
C ALA A 280 -5.25 15.54 17.79
N ALA A 281 -5.51 14.61 16.86
CA ALA A 281 -5.31 14.85 15.45
C ALA A 281 -6.29 15.87 14.82
N ARG A 282 -7.54 15.95 15.32
CA ARG A 282 -8.50 16.97 14.86
C ARG A 282 -8.08 18.40 15.16
N LYS A 283 -7.39 18.60 16.29
CA LYS A 283 -6.87 19.93 16.70
C LYS A 283 -5.57 20.30 15.97
N HIS A 284 -4.99 19.38 15.26
CA HIS A 284 -3.72 19.56 14.54
C HIS A 284 -3.93 19.83 13.03
N ALA A 285 -5.14 19.58 12.51
CA ALA A 285 -5.57 19.84 11.13
C ALA A 285 -6.03 21.29 10.99
#